data_ae2bea8a273ab06abadb226adf947ec6
#
_entry.id   ae2bea8a273ab06abadb226adf947ec6
#
_cell.length_a   1.000
_cell.length_b   1.000
_cell.length_c   1.000
_cell.angle_alpha   90.00
_cell.angle_beta   90.00
_cell.angle_gamma   90.00
#
_symmetry.space_group_name_H-M   'P 1'
#
loop_
_entity.id
_entity.type
_entity.pdbx_description
1 polymer ?
#
loop_
_entity_poly.entity_id
_entity_poly.type
_entity_poly.pdbx_seq_one_letter_code
_entity_poly.pdbx_strand_id
1 'polypeptide(L)'
;MISQKLVEGARRASEMWKGLLTLPDCAKGFELVFAKENFDILPEHRQWDHAIELIPGSEPKSSKVYPLSPVEQKELDSFLEENLRTGRIRPSKSPMAAPVFFIKKKDSSLQLVQDYCALNSMTVKNKYPLPLISKLVSQLCGARYFTKLDVHWGFNNVRIKPGDEWKAVFRTN
;
A
#
# COMPACT_ATOMS: atom_id res chain seq x y z
N MET A 1 0.83 19.70 23.99
CA MET A 1 -0.64 19.91 24.07
C MET A 1 -1.35 19.99 22.71
N ILE A 2 -0.79 20.60 21.67
CA ILE A 2 -1.43 20.68 20.33
C ILE A 2 -1.50 19.33 19.63
N SER A 3 -0.47 18.48 19.75
CA SER A 3 -0.42 17.15 19.11
C SER A 3 -1.45 16.14 19.65
N GLN A 4 -1.76 16.18 20.95
CA GLN A 4 -2.76 15.28 21.54
C GLN A 4 -4.18 15.60 21.08
N LYS A 5 -4.53 16.87 20.96
CA LYS A 5 -5.86 17.30 20.45
C LYS A 5 -6.07 16.92 18.98
N LEU A 6 -5.00 16.97 18.15
CA LEU A 6 -5.06 16.53 16.75
C LEU A 6 -5.23 15.02 16.63
N VAL A 7 -4.55 14.24 17.48
CA VAL A 7 -4.68 12.79 17.52
C VAL A 7 -6.07 12.35 18.03
N GLU A 8 -6.60 13.02 19.06
CA GLU A 8 -7.97 12.78 19.54
C GLU A 8 -9.03 13.17 18.51
N GLY A 9 -8.85 14.28 17.81
CA GLY A 9 -9.73 14.70 16.71
C GLY A 9 -9.75 13.68 15.56
N ALA A 10 -8.58 13.18 15.16
CA ALA A 10 -8.47 12.14 14.15
C ALA A 10 -9.09 10.80 14.60
N ARG A 11 -8.96 10.45 15.88
CA ARG A 11 -9.56 9.24 16.45
C ARG A 11 -11.08 9.32 16.50
N ARG A 12 -11.65 10.46 16.95
CA ARG A 12 -13.10 10.70 16.94
C ARG A 12 -13.65 10.68 15.52
N ALA A 13 -12.96 11.28 14.55
CA ALA A 13 -13.33 11.20 13.15
C ALA A 13 -13.35 9.76 12.64
N SER A 14 -12.32 8.95 12.94
CA SER A 14 -12.27 7.54 12.52
C SER A 14 -13.34 6.66 13.19
N GLU A 15 -13.69 6.94 14.44
CA GLU A 15 -14.77 6.25 15.16
C GLU A 15 -16.16 6.65 14.63
N MET A 16 -16.33 7.90 14.24
CA MET A 16 -17.56 8.40 13.61
C MET A 16 -17.81 7.77 12.24
N TRP A 17 -16.76 7.46 11.48
CA TRP A 17 -16.87 6.79 10.17
C TRP A 17 -17.18 5.30 10.26
N LYS A 18 -16.84 4.62 11.35
CA LYS A 18 -17.18 3.20 11.56
C LYS A 18 -18.66 2.93 11.75
N GLY A 19 -19.46 3.96 12.05
CA GLY A 19 -20.89 3.86 12.28
C GLY A 19 -21.80 4.42 11.18
N LEU A 20 -21.25 5.13 10.18
CA LEU A 20 -22.06 5.70 9.10
C LEU A 20 -22.10 4.77 7.91
N LEU A 21 -23.22 4.07 7.76
CA LEU A 21 -23.59 3.33 6.54
C LEU A 21 -23.99 4.27 5.37
N THR A 22 -24.02 5.58 5.59
CA THR A 22 -24.43 6.57 4.59
C THR A 22 -23.34 7.62 4.39
N LEU A 23 -23.03 7.91 3.12
CA LEU A 23 -22.12 8.99 2.75
C LEU A 23 -22.69 10.35 3.21
N PRO A 24 -21.83 11.28 3.69
CA PRO A 24 -22.26 12.64 4.02
C PRO A 24 -22.80 13.35 2.78
N ASP A 25 -23.68 14.35 2.98
CA ASP A 25 -24.35 15.05 1.88
C ASP A 25 -23.40 15.65 0.85
N CYS A 26 -22.21 16.09 1.26
CA CYS A 26 -21.19 16.62 0.37
C CYS A 26 -20.53 15.55 -0.55
N ALA A 27 -20.69 14.28 -0.22
CA ALA A 27 -20.16 13.15 -1.00
C ALA A 27 -21.27 12.42 -1.79
N LYS A 28 -22.50 12.86 -1.70
CA LYS A 28 -23.61 12.37 -2.54
C LYS A 28 -23.30 12.66 -4.01
N GLY A 29 -23.49 11.67 -4.87
CA GLY A 29 -23.11 11.73 -6.29
C GLY A 29 -21.70 11.19 -6.59
N PHE A 30 -20.91 10.85 -5.55
CA PHE A 30 -19.61 10.21 -5.68
C PHE A 30 -19.60 8.80 -5.08
N GLU A 31 -20.76 8.17 -4.94
CA GLU A 31 -20.94 6.85 -4.33
C GLU A 31 -20.00 5.79 -4.97
N LEU A 32 -19.83 5.87 -6.28
CA LEU A 32 -18.96 4.96 -7.03
C LEU A 32 -17.47 5.07 -6.62
N VAL A 33 -17.03 6.25 -6.18
CA VAL A 33 -15.64 6.45 -5.73
C VAL A 33 -15.39 5.77 -4.38
N PHE A 34 -16.45 5.62 -3.57
CA PHE A 34 -16.37 5.03 -2.23
C PHE A 34 -16.87 3.57 -2.19
N ALA A 35 -17.39 3.06 -3.32
CA ALA A 35 -17.90 1.70 -3.41
C ALA A 35 -16.76 0.67 -3.37
N LYS A 36 -16.93 -0.38 -2.55
CA LYS A 36 -15.93 -1.45 -2.42
C LYS A 36 -15.71 -2.19 -3.74
N GLU A 37 -16.76 -2.37 -4.54
CA GLU A 37 -16.72 -3.06 -5.83
C GLU A 37 -15.74 -2.37 -6.80
N ASN A 38 -15.76 -1.03 -6.83
CA ASN A 38 -14.84 -0.26 -7.67
C ASN A 38 -13.42 -0.25 -7.13
N PHE A 39 -13.27 -0.36 -5.81
CA PHE A 39 -11.96 -0.49 -5.19
C PHE A 39 -11.28 -1.82 -5.52
N ASP A 40 -12.03 -2.90 -5.69
CA ASP A 40 -11.51 -4.22 -6.05
C ASP A 40 -11.00 -4.29 -7.50
N ILE A 41 -11.37 -3.35 -8.36
CA ILE A 41 -10.91 -3.27 -9.74
C ILE A 41 -9.51 -2.66 -9.80
N LEU A 42 -8.55 -3.40 -10.35
CA LEU A 42 -7.21 -2.86 -10.56
C LEU A 42 -7.20 -1.77 -11.64
N PRO A 43 -6.44 -0.68 -11.47
CA PRO A 43 -6.25 0.33 -12.51
C PRO A 43 -5.70 -0.27 -13.80
N GLU A 44 -6.03 0.30 -14.95
CA GLU A 44 -5.43 -0.06 -16.23
C GLU A 44 -3.94 0.27 -16.26
N HIS A 45 -3.19 -0.49 -17.08
CA HIS A 45 -1.77 -0.20 -17.30
C HIS A 45 -1.58 1.12 -18.03
N ARG A 46 -0.58 1.89 -17.60
CA ARG A 46 -0.26 3.21 -18.14
C ARG A 46 1.24 3.34 -18.41
N GLN A 47 1.62 4.35 -19.18
CA GLN A 47 3.04 4.61 -19.53
C GLN A 47 3.95 4.92 -18.31
N TRP A 48 3.36 5.33 -17.20
CA TRP A 48 4.05 5.60 -15.91
C TRP A 48 3.89 4.50 -14.87
N ASP A 49 3.56 3.29 -15.30
CA ASP A 49 3.63 2.13 -14.42
C ASP A 49 5.03 1.99 -13.83
N HIS A 50 5.09 1.50 -12.59
CA HIS A 50 6.34 1.44 -11.84
C HIS A 50 7.33 0.45 -12.46
N ALA A 51 8.38 0.97 -13.08
CA ALA A 51 9.49 0.15 -13.59
C ALA A 51 10.45 -0.21 -12.44
N ILE A 52 10.92 -1.46 -12.42
CA ILE A 52 11.93 -1.94 -11.46
C ILE A 52 13.22 -2.19 -12.23
N GLU A 53 14.10 -1.20 -12.25
CA GLU A 53 15.39 -1.28 -12.92
C GLU A 53 16.43 -1.89 -11.98
N LEU A 54 17.04 -3.01 -12.38
CA LEU A 54 18.09 -3.63 -11.61
C LEU A 54 19.47 -3.07 -12.00
N ILE A 55 20.36 -2.97 -11.03
CA ILE A 55 21.76 -2.62 -11.28
C ILE A 55 22.40 -3.70 -12.16
N PRO A 56 23.13 -3.32 -13.24
CA PRO A 56 23.78 -4.30 -14.11
C PRO A 56 24.66 -5.30 -13.32
N GLY A 57 24.53 -6.58 -13.63
CA GLY A 57 25.26 -7.65 -12.92
C GLY A 57 24.62 -8.11 -11.60
N SER A 58 23.45 -7.55 -11.23
CA SER A 58 22.73 -8.04 -10.05
C SER A 58 22.15 -9.43 -10.31
N GLU A 59 22.44 -10.37 -9.42
CA GLU A 59 21.88 -11.73 -9.46
C GLU A 59 20.55 -11.80 -8.71
N PRO A 60 19.54 -12.51 -9.27
CA PRO A 60 18.30 -12.77 -8.57
C PRO A 60 18.54 -13.48 -7.24
N LYS A 61 17.92 -12.99 -6.15
CA LYS A 61 18.03 -13.60 -4.83
C LYS A 61 16.65 -14.05 -4.34
N SER A 62 16.60 -15.29 -3.84
CA SER A 62 15.45 -15.82 -3.12
C SER A 62 15.77 -15.86 -1.64
N SER A 63 14.98 -15.16 -0.85
CA SER A 63 15.14 -15.12 0.60
C SER A 63 14.52 -16.34 1.26
N LYS A 64 14.98 -16.66 2.48
CA LYS A 64 14.36 -17.68 3.32
C LYS A 64 13.00 -17.23 3.81
N VAL A 65 12.10 -18.18 3.98
CA VAL A 65 10.78 -17.92 4.58
C VAL A 65 10.95 -17.72 6.08
N TYR A 66 10.26 -16.74 6.65
CA TYR A 66 10.18 -16.58 8.11
C TYR A 66 9.11 -17.50 8.69
N PRO A 67 9.36 -18.11 9.85
CA PRO A 67 8.34 -18.91 10.53
C PRO A 67 7.21 -18.00 11.00
N LEU A 68 5.97 -18.40 10.73
CA LEU A 68 4.78 -17.70 11.14
C LEU A 68 4.09 -18.45 12.29
N SER A 69 3.49 -17.73 13.21
CA SER A 69 2.60 -18.31 14.22
C SER A 69 1.28 -18.79 13.57
N PRO A 70 0.51 -19.70 14.21
CA PRO A 70 -0.77 -20.15 13.65
C PRO A 70 -1.77 -19.02 13.36
N VAL A 71 -1.73 -17.94 14.14
CA VAL A 71 -2.59 -16.77 13.94
C VAL A 71 -2.16 -15.99 12.69
N GLU A 72 -0.86 -15.77 12.52
CA GLU A 72 -0.30 -15.09 11.34
C GLU A 72 -0.51 -15.92 10.07
N GLN A 73 -0.41 -17.25 10.16
CA GLN A 73 -0.68 -18.13 9.03
C GLN A 73 -2.13 -17.99 8.55
N LYS A 74 -3.10 -17.99 9.46
CA LYS A 74 -4.51 -17.81 9.15
C LYS A 74 -4.78 -16.47 8.48
N GLU A 75 -4.12 -15.40 8.96
CA GLU A 75 -4.23 -14.07 8.37
C GLU A 75 -3.59 -14.02 6.96
N LEU A 76 -2.46 -14.73 6.78
CA LEU A 76 -1.83 -14.87 5.47
C LEU A 76 -2.73 -15.60 4.48
N ASP A 77 -3.37 -16.69 4.89
CA ASP A 77 -4.26 -17.47 4.04
C ASP A 77 -5.46 -16.60 3.57
N SER A 78 -6.05 -15.84 4.48
CA SER A 78 -7.13 -14.90 4.14
C SER A 78 -6.66 -13.80 3.18
N PHE A 79 -5.46 -13.25 3.39
CA PHE A 79 -4.85 -12.27 2.50
C PHE A 79 -4.62 -12.84 1.09
N LEU A 80 -4.10 -14.07 1.00
CA LEU A 80 -3.83 -14.73 -0.28
C LEU A 80 -5.14 -14.99 -1.03
N GLU A 81 -6.15 -15.51 -0.37
CA GLU A 81 -7.46 -15.79 -0.97
C GLU A 81 -8.08 -14.51 -1.57
N GLU A 82 -8.14 -13.42 -0.79
CA GLU A 82 -8.71 -12.16 -1.26
C GLU A 82 -7.93 -11.58 -2.45
N ASN A 83 -6.58 -11.55 -2.37
CA ASN A 83 -5.76 -10.93 -3.41
C ASN A 83 -5.65 -11.79 -4.69
N LEU A 84 -5.74 -13.11 -4.59
CA LEU A 84 -5.87 -14.01 -5.74
C LEU A 84 -7.23 -13.83 -6.42
N ARG A 85 -8.32 -13.76 -5.64
CA ARG A 85 -9.68 -13.53 -6.14
C ARG A 85 -9.81 -12.22 -6.90
N THR A 86 -9.21 -11.14 -6.38
CA THR A 86 -9.24 -9.80 -7.01
C THR A 86 -8.20 -9.63 -8.12
N GLY A 87 -7.36 -10.63 -8.39
CA GLY A 87 -6.31 -10.57 -9.41
C GLY A 87 -5.15 -9.62 -9.07
N ARG A 88 -5.04 -9.18 -7.82
CA ARG A 88 -3.94 -8.30 -7.36
C ARG A 88 -2.62 -9.05 -7.27
N ILE A 89 -2.67 -10.33 -6.99
CA ILE A 89 -1.52 -11.24 -7.02
C ILE A 89 -1.83 -12.46 -7.88
N ARG A 90 -0.76 -13.13 -8.33
CA ARG A 90 -0.84 -14.39 -9.08
C ARG A 90 0.31 -15.31 -8.68
N PRO A 91 0.18 -16.64 -8.84
CA PRO A 91 1.30 -17.56 -8.65
C PRO A 91 2.45 -17.22 -9.60
N SER A 92 3.68 -17.37 -9.11
CA SER A 92 4.89 -17.06 -9.87
C SER A 92 5.94 -18.18 -9.73
N LYS A 93 6.75 -18.36 -10.79
CA LYS A 93 7.95 -19.22 -10.81
C LYS A 93 9.22 -18.37 -10.85
N SER A 94 9.18 -17.15 -10.35
CA SER A 94 10.34 -16.25 -10.34
C SER A 94 11.52 -16.81 -9.56
N PRO A 95 12.76 -16.59 -10.03
CA PRO A 95 13.97 -16.89 -9.27
C PRO A 95 14.17 -15.91 -8.09
N MET A 96 13.44 -14.80 -8.06
CA MET A 96 13.43 -13.83 -6.96
C MET A 96 12.25 -14.09 -6.03
N ALA A 97 12.49 -13.98 -4.72
CA ALA A 97 11.38 -14.03 -3.75
C ALA A 97 11.75 -13.26 -2.48
N ALA A 98 10.91 -12.31 -2.11
CA ALA A 98 10.99 -11.59 -0.85
C ALA A 98 10.30 -12.39 0.26
N PRO A 99 10.80 -12.37 1.50
CA PRO A 99 10.10 -12.98 2.62
C PRO A 99 8.96 -12.07 3.08
N VAL A 100 8.00 -12.66 3.78
CA VAL A 100 6.90 -11.94 4.41
C VAL A 100 6.94 -12.10 5.93
N PHE A 101 6.46 -11.10 6.65
CA PHE A 101 6.29 -11.13 8.09
C PHE A 101 5.12 -10.24 8.51
N PHE A 102 4.68 -10.36 9.75
CA PHE A 102 3.59 -9.57 10.28
C PHE A 102 4.06 -8.55 11.31
N ILE A 103 3.45 -7.36 11.25
CA ILE A 103 3.62 -6.30 12.25
C ILE A 103 2.29 -6.08 12.97
N LYS A 104 2.33 -6.06 14.30
CA LYS A 104 1.18 -5.65 15.10
C LYS A 104 1.00 -4.13 15.03
N LYS A 105 -0.19 -3.70 14.62
CA LYS A 105 -0.59 -2.29 14.72
C LYS A 105 -0.98 -1.93 16.15
N LYS A 106 -1.16 -0.64 16.40
CA LYS A 106 -1.60 -0.12 17.72
C LYS A 106 -2.97 -0.64 18.17
N ASP A 107 -3.83 -0.99 17.23
CA ASP A 107 -5.16 -1.58 17.43
C ASP A 107 -5.12 -3.12 17.58
N SER A 108 -3.92 -3.71 17.71
CA SER A 108 -3.66 -5.15 17.78
C SER A 108 -3.96 -5.93 16.48
N SER A 109 -4.37 -5.28 15.39
CA SER A 109 -4.51 -5.93 14.10
C SER A 109 -3.14 -6.28 13.51
N LEU A 110 -3.09 -7.35 12.71
CA LEU A 110 -1.88 -7.77 12.00
C LEU A 110 -1.80 -7.08 10.63
N GLN A 111 -0.61 -6.66 10.27
CA GLN A 111 -0.33 -6.14 8.95
C GLN A 111 0.76 -6.96 8.29
N LEU A 112 0.44 -7.57 7.15
CA LEU A 112 1.43 -8.25 6.32
C LEU A 112 2.41 -7.24 5.73
N VAL A 113 3.69 -7.56 5.80
CA VAL A 113 4.77 -6.77 5.22
C VAL A 113 5.65 -7.70 4.38
N GLN A 114 5.91 -7.27 3.14
CA GLN A 114 6.90 -7.91 2.27
C GLN A 114 8.26 -7.22 2.49
N ASP A 115 9.29 -8.00 2.78
CA ASP A 115 10.63 -7.47 2.96
C ASP A 115 11.36 -7.33 1.62
N TYR A 116 11.25 -6.16 1.03
CA TYR A 116 11.95 -5.82 -0.22
C TYR A 116 13.35 -5.23 -0.02
N CYS A 117 13.97 -5.33 1.17
CA CYS A 117 15.32 -4.79 1.42
C CYS A 117 16.34 -5.34 0.40
N ALA A 118 16.31 -6.65 0.13
CA ALA A 118 17.19 -7.26 -0.85
C ALA A 118 16.93 -6.75 -2.28
N LEU A 119 15.67 -6.64 -2.69
CA LEU A 119 15.29 -6.07 -3.98
C LEU A 119 15.74 -4.60 -4.07
N ASN A 120 15.43 -3.79 -3.06
CA ASN A 120 15.78 -2.38 -3.03
C ASN A 120 17.29 -2.11 -3.08
N SER A 121 18.10 -3.03 -2.55
CA SER A 121 19.57 -2.93 -2.64
C SER A 121 20.11 -3.18 -4.06
N MET A 122 19.34 -3.90 -4.88
CA MET A 122 19.70 -4.26 -6.26
C MET A 122 19.06 -3.34 -7.31
N THR A 123 18.16 -2.44 -6.92
CA THR A 123 17.50 -1.52 -7.84
C THR A 123 18.24 -0.22 -8.00
N VAL A 124 18.20 0.33 -9.21
CA VAL A 124 18.66 1.70 -9.50
C VAL A 124 17.74 2.67 -8.78
N LYS A 125 18.32 3.45 -7.87
CA LYS A 125 17.55 4.42 -7.08
C LYS A 125 17.16 5.63 -7.91
N ASN A 126 15.87 5.86 -8.05
CA ASN A 126 15.37 7.10 -8.63
C ASN A 126 15.67 8.27 -7.69
N LYS A 127 16.42 9.25 -8.23
CA LYS A 127 16.83 10.46 -7.49
C LYS A 127 16.04 11.70 -7.93
N TYR A 128 14.78 11.51 -8.36
CA TYR A 128 13.95 12.66 -8.70
C TYR A 128 13.80 13.59 -7.49
N PRO A 129 14.09 14.91 -7.65
CA PRO A 129 14.05 15.84 -6.55
C PRO A 129 12.61 16.04 -6.06
N LEU A 130 12.40 15.77 -4.76
CA LEU A 130 11.13 16.07 -4.11
C LEU A 130 11.00 17.58 -3.85
N PRO A 131 9.79 18.14 -3.93
CA PRO A 131 9.56 19.54 -3.58
C PRO A 131 9.95 19.82 -2.13
N LEU A 132 10.53 20.99 -1.88
CA LEU A 132 10.84 21.43 -0.52
C LEU A 132 9.54 21.57 0.29
N ILE A 133 9.55 21.07 1.52
CA ILE A 133 8.39 21.13 2.43
C ILE A 133 7.95 22.57 2.66
N SER A 134 8.88 23.50 2.81
CA SER A 134 8.60 24.94 2.95
C SER A 134 7.83 25.50 1.75
N LYS A 135 8.18 25.08 0.53
CA LYS A 135 7.45 25.48 -0.69
C LYS A 135 6.03 24.92 -0.71
N LEU A 136 5.84 23.66 -0.30
CA LEU A 136 4.51 23.06 -0.20
C LEU A 136 3.64 23.77 0.84
N VAL A 137 4.20 24.09 2.01
CA VAL A 137 3.50 24.83 3.06
C VAL A 137 3.13 26.26 2.61
N SER A 138 4.05 26.94 1.89
CA SER A 138 3.75 28.30 1.38
C SER A 138 2.60 28.31 0.34
N GLN A 139 2.38 27.21 -0.39
CA GLN A 139 1.22 27.09 -1.30
C GLN A 139 -0.12 27.04 -0.57
N LEU A 140 -0.14 26.71 0.72
CA LEU A 140 -1.33 26.70 1.57
C LEU A 140 -1.63 28.07 2.18
N CYS A 141 -0.79 29.06 1.95
CA CYS A 141 -0.98 30.41 2.48
C CYS A 141 -2.28 31.03 1.96
N GLY A 142 -3.09 31.54 2.88
CA GLY A 142 -4.40 32.13 2.57
C GLY A 142 -5.57 31.13 2.50
N ALA A 143 -5.33 29.83 2.56
CA ALA A 143 -6.39 28.84 2.65
C ALA A 143 -7.07 28.90 4.02
N ARG A 144 -8.41 28.95 4.03
CA ARG A 144 -9.22 28.97 5.28
C ARG A 144 -9.77 27.58 5.63
N TYR A 145 -9.89 26.70 4.63
CA TYR A 145 -10.45 25.35 4.79
C TYR A 145 -9.47 24.33 4.24
N PHE A 146 -9.33 23.23 4.93
CA PHE A 146 -8.45 22.13 4.55
C PHE A 146 -9.26 20.83 4.57
N THR A 147 -9.17 20.07 3.47
CA THR A 147 -9.74 18.72 3.40
C THR A 147 -8.61 17.71 3.35
N LYS A 148 -8.64 16.74 4.27
CA LYS A 148 -7.71 15.61 4.28
C LYS A 148 -8.41 14.39 3.70
N LEU A 149 -7.89 13.88 2.60
CA LEU A 149 -8.30 12.61 2.00
C LEU A 149 -7.23 11.55 2.25
N ASP A 150 -7.66 10.36 2.61
CA ASP A 150 -6.79 9.19 2.73
C ASP A 150 -7.10 8.23 1.58
N VAL A 151 -6.09 7.94 0.77
CA VAL A 151 -6.24 7.02 -0.37
C VAL A 151 -6.07 5.60 0.15
N HIS A 152 -7.17 4.86 0.16
CA HIS A 152 -7.14 3.47 0.59
C HIS A 152 -6.27 2.64 -0.37
N TRP A 153 -5.29 1.91 0.18
CA TRP A 153 -4.36 1.06 -0.59
C TRP A 153 -3.63 1.78 -1.72
N GLY A 154 -3.33 3.07 -1.55
CA GLY A 154 -2.75 3.91 -2.59
C GLY A 154 -1.50 3.30 -3.25
N PHE A 155 -0.59 2.73 -2.46
CA PHE A 155 0.61 2.06 -2.99
C PHE A 155 0.29 0.77 -3.75
N ASN A 156 -0.70 0.00 -3.31
CA ASN A 156 -1.07 -1.27 -3.95
C ASN A 156 -1.81 -1.07 -5.29
N ASN A 157 -2.29 0.14 -5.54
CA ASN A 157 -2.92 0.50 -6.82
C ASN A 157 -1.92 1.06 -7.84
N VAL A 158 -0.65 1.23 -7.48
CA VAL A 158 0.41 1.53 -8.44
C VAL A 158 0.78 0.24 -9.15
N ARG A 159 0.49 0.17 -10.47
CA ARG A 159 0.81 -1.00 -11.28
C ARG A 159 2.31 -1.12 -11.50
N ILE A 160 2.82 -2.34 -11.48
CA ILE A 160 4.19 -2.63 -11.91
C ILE A 160 4.19 -2.71 -13.44
N LYS A 161 5.22 -2.16 -14.05
CA LYS A 161 5.39 -2.21 -15.52
C LYS A 161 5.36 -3.65 -16.01
N PRO A 162 4.61 -3.95 -17.09
CA PRO A 162 4.57 -5.28 -17.68
C PRO A 162 5.98 -5.79 -17.99
N GLY A 163 6.29 -7.00 -17.53
CA GLY A 163 7.61 -7.61 -17.65
C GLY A 163 8.54 -7.42 -16.46
N ASP A 164 8.18 -6.57 -15.49
CA ASP A 164 8.94 -6.35 -14.25
C ASP A 164 8.33 -7.05 -13.02
N GLU A 165 7.14 -7.62 -13.12
CA GLU A 165 6.38 -8.20 -12.01
C GLU A 165 7.15 -9.35 -11.33
N TRP A 166 7.94 -10.11 -12.10
CA TRP A 166 8.74 -11.22 -11.58
C TRP A 166 9.80 -10.78 -10.55
N LYS A 167 10.15 -9.49 -10.52
CA LYS A 167 11.12 -8.91 -9.58
C LYS A 167 10.49 -8.67 -8.20
N ALA A 168 9.19 -8.38 -8.15
CA ALA A 168 8.47 -8.04 -6.94
C ALA A 168 7.68 -9.23 -6.34
N VAL A 169 8.20 -10.44 -6.50
CA VAL A 169 7.57 -11.65 -5.97
C VAL A 169 7.90 -11.80 -4.48
N PHE A 170 6.91 -12.23 -3.72
CA PHE A 170 7.10 -12.65 -2.33
C PHE A 170 6.84 -14.16 -2.19
N ARG A 171 7.44 -14.75 -1.15
CA ARG A 171 7.37 -16.19 -0.88
C ARG A 171 6.60 -16.46 0.41
N THR A 172 5.69 -17.41 0.32
CA THR A 172 4.96 -17.97 1.46
C THR A 172 5.33 -19.44 1.63
N ASN A 173 4.90 -20.05 2.71
CA ASN A 173 5.04 -21.49 2.96
C ASN A 173 4.20 -22.29 1.97
#